data_1fcb80bad22d06c089a9e2c87cd90008
#
_entry.id   1fcb80bad22d06c089a9e2c87cd90008
#
_cell.length_a   1.000
_cell.length_b   1.000
_cell.length_c   1.000
_cell.angle_alpha   90.00
_cell.angle_beta   90.00
_cell.angle_gamma   90.00
#
_symmetry.space_group_name_H-M   'P 1'
#
loop_
_entity.id
_entity.type
_entity.pdbx_description
1 polymer ?
#
loop_
_entity_poly.entity_id
_entity_poly.type
_entity_poly.pdbx_seq_one_letter_code
_entity_poly.pdbx_strand_id
1 'polypeptide(L)'
;VNALRAEGGLYGKIKSGYWRTKAYFYNSERGYPGAVVRNRFSHEDRQWDTNFFFQSSFKKDFGDVYSLLLNAKYAYDYLHYLADPQKEEATMYVNNTYRQQEVYLSMANRVTLFPFWDINISADYQWNKLNANLTDFPYPRRNTALVAAATSLHFERFKLQASVLGTFVNENVASDTTSAGNKMEFTPTVITSYKPFKNIDLNLRAFYKRIFRMPTLNDLYYTFIGNIKLKPEYTNQYNVGFTYQKLSSGTWLQALNVQLDAYYNEVENKIIATPTNNFFRWTMINLGLVEIKGVDVVLQGGWKLGDNWTFDSRLSYTYQKAQDFTDKLDEDTYGGQISYIPWHSGSAILNAGYKSWELNYSFIYTGERYDVSANTPENYRLPWYTSDFSLAKKFSWRKYDFKLTLEVNNIFNQQYEVVRSYPMPGTNFKFILNLTI
;
A
#
# COMPACT_ATOMS: atom_id res chain seq x y z
N VAL A 1 -18.93 -10.90 10.13
CA VAL A 1 -18.64 -10.33 8.79
C VAL A 1 -19.34 -11.18 7.77
N ASN A 2 -20.21 -10.57 6.95
CA ASN A 2 -20.82 -11.19 5.78
C ASN A 2 -20.22 -10.51 4.55
N ALA A 3 -19.80 -11.30 3.56
CA ALA A 3 -19.25 -10.74 2.34
C ALA A 3 -19.59 -11.61 1.12
N LEU A 4 -19.92 -10.94 0.01
CA LEU A 4 -20.11 -11.54 -1.30
C LEU A 4 -19.12 -10.89 -2.27
N ARG A 5 -18.39 -11.72 -3.01
CA ARG A 5 -17.50 -11.28 -4.07
C ARG A 5 -17.80 -12.04 -5.35
N ALA A 6 -17.94 -11.33 -6.44
CA ALA A 6 -18.07 -11.91 -7.77
C ALA A 6 -17.13 -11.20 -8.74
N GLU A 7 -16.46 -11.96 -9.58
CA GLU A 7 -15.61 -11.39 -10.64
C GLU A 7 -15.65 -12.26 -11.89
N GLY A 8 -15.54 -11.60 -13.03
CA GLY A 8 -15.48 -12.26 -14.32
C GLY A 8 -14.60 -11.47 -15.28
N GLY A 9 -14.00 -12.15 -16.23
CA GLY A 9 -13.12 -11.51 -17.19
C GLY A 9 -13.15 -12.20 -18.55
N LEU A 10 -12.92 -11.40 -19.59
CA LEU A 10 -12.75 -11.84 -20.96
C LEU A 10 -11.35 -11.47 -21.44
N TYR A 11 -10.71 -12.37 -22.13
CA TYR A 11 -9.41 -12.17 -22.72
C TYR A 11 -9.40 -12.61 -24.18
N GLY A 12 -8.90 -11.74 -25.05
CA GLY A 12 -8.74 -12.02 -26.48
C GLY A 12 -7.32 -11.73 -26.94
N LYS A 13 -6.76 -12.64 -27.76
CA LYS A 13 -5.51 -12.39 -28.49
C LYS A 13 -5.83 -11.80 -29.85
N ILE A 14 -5.07 -10.81 -30.26
CA ILE A 14 -5.09 -10.23 -31.60
C ILE A 14 -3.68 -10.33 -32.20
N LYS A 15 -3.53 -10.09 -33.49
CA LYS A 15 -2.20 -10.08 -34.12
C LYS A 15 -1.31 -9.02 -33.45
N SER A 16 -0.21 -9.46 -32.83
CA SER A 16 0.75 -8.62 -32.09
C SER A 16 0.12 -7.80 -30.96
N GLY A 17 -0.81 -8.44 -30.21
CA GLY A 17 -1.43 -7.74 -29.09
C GLY A 17 -2.46 -8.58 -28.36
N TYR A 18 -3.16 -7.93 -27.42
CA TYR A 18 -4.24 -8.54 -26.66
C TYR A 18 -5.27 -7.50 -26.24
N TRP A 19 -6.43 -7.98 -25.93
CA TRP A 19 -7.48 -7.27 -25.25
C TRP A 19 -7.94 -8.08 -24.06
N ARG A 20 -8.18 -7.39 -22.93
CA ARG A 20 -8.74 -8.00 -21.71
C ARG A 20 -9.73 -7.05 -21.07
N THR A 21 -10.82 -7.61 -20.55
CA THR A 21 -11.84 -6.87 -19.81
C THR A 21 -12.16 -7.63 -18.54
N LYS A 22 -12.40 -6.91 -17.45
CA LYS A 22 -12.76 -7.47 -16.15
C LYS A 22 -13.90 -6.67 -15.54
N ALA A 23 -14.89 -7.38 -14.98
CA ALA A 23 -15.91 -6.84 -14.09
C ALA A 23 -15.71 -7.42 -12.69
N TYR A 24 -15.94 -6.60 -11.67
CA TYR A 24 -15.80 -6.98 -10.27
C TYR A 24 -16.95 -6.38 -9.47
N PHE A 25 -17.49 -7.17 -8.56
CA PHE A 25 -18.47 -6.75 -7.59
C PHE A 25 -18.09 -7.29 -6.21
N TYR A 26 -18.23 -6.44 -5.20
CA TYR A 26 -18.05 -6.81 -3.81
C TYR A 26 -19.12 -6.12 -2.97
N ASN A 27 -19.71 -6.87 -2.04
CA ASN A 27 -20.62 -6.35 -1.04
C ASN A 27 -20.26 -6.96 0.31
N SER A 28 -20.20 -6.17 1.37
CA SER A 28 -19.94 -6.67 2.71
C SER A 28 -20.64 -5.88 3.80
N GLU A 29 -20.91 -6.58 4.89
CA GLU A 29 -21.29 -6.04 6.17
C GLU A 29 -20.28 -6.47 7.22
N ARG A 30 -19.76 -5.53 8.01
CA ARG A 30 -18.80 -5.81 9.07
C ARG A 30 -19.07 -4.97 10.32
N GLY A 31 -18.81 -5.56 11.49
CA GLY A 31 -18.74 -4.84 12.74
C GLY A 31 -17.30 -4.43 13.03
N TYR A 32 -17.11 -3.26 13.59
CA TYR A 32 -15.86 -2.81 14.16
C TYR A 32 -15.97 -2.86 15.67
N PRO A 33 -15.03 -3.53 16.37
CA PRO A 33 -14.98 -3.43 17.83
C PRO A 33 -14.65 -1.98 18.19
N GLY A 34 -15.39 -1.43 19.12
CA GLY A 34 -15.10 -0.13 19.69
C GLY A 34 -13.81 -0.14 20.52
N ALA A 35 -13.37 1.03 20.94
CA ALA A 35 -12.23 1.16 21.82
C ALA A 35 -12.48 0.53 23.18
N VAL A 36 -11.44 -0.07 23.78
CA VAL A 36 -11.48 -0.59 25.15
C VAL A 36 -10.77 0.40 26.08
N VAL A 37 -11.53 1.08 26.93
CA VAL A 37 -11.03 2.07 27.89
C VAL A 37 -11.30 1.60 29.31
N ARG A 38 -10.26 1.51 30.16
CA ARG A 38 -10.37 1.03 31.55
C ARG A 38 -11.11 -0.31 31.66
N ASN A 39 -10.79 -1.25 30.77
CA ASN A 39 -11.42 -2.57 30.64
C ASN A 39 -12.93 -2.53 30.34
N ARG A 40 -13.44 -1.42 29.82
CA ARG A 40 -14.81 -1.29 29.34
C ARG A 40 -14.80 -1.15 27.83
N PHE A 41 -15.60 -1.96 27.17
CA PHE A 41 -15.89 -1.88 25.75
C PHE A 41 -16.90 -0.75 25.53
N SER A 42 -16.65 0.15 24.57
CA SER A 42 -17.53 1.29 24.35
C SER A 42 -18.83 0.87 23.66
N HIS A 43 -18.76 0.52 22.41
CA HIS A 43 -19.84 0.03 21.56
C HIS A 43 -19.26 -0.51 20.27
N GLU A 44 -20.04 -1.26 19.50
CA GLU A 44 -19.65 -1.72 18.18
C GLU A 44 -20.19 -0.77 17.09
N ASP A 45 -19.34 -0.48 16.12
CA ASP A 45 -19.75 0.23 14.92
C ASP A 45 -20.06 -0.76 13.81
N ARG A 46 -20.87 -0.35 12.86
CA ARG A 46 -21.21 -1.14 11.68
C ARG A 46 -20.85 -0.43 10.40
N GLN A 47 -20.35 -1.21 9.43
CA GLN A 47 -20.07 -0.70 8.10
C GLN A 47 -20.56 -1.66 7.04
N TRP A 48 -21.18 -1.08 6.02
CA TRP A 48 -21.57 -1.76 4.78
C TRP A 48 -20.80 -1.14 3.63
N ASP A 49 -20.21 -2.00 2.81
CA ASP A 49 -19.48 -1.60 1.61
C ASP A 49 -20.11 -2.23 0.37
N THR A 50 -20.21 -1.47 -0.70
CA THR A 50 -20.48 -2.00 -2.04
C THR A 50 -19.50 -1.40 -3.01
N ASN A 51 -18.72 -2.26 -3.66
CA ASN A 51 -17.74 -1.85 -4.65
C ASN A 51 -18.05 -2.52 -5.98
N PHE A 52 -18.07 -1.74 -7.03
CA PHE A 52 -18.19 -2.22 -8.40
C PHE A 52 -17.14 -1.57 -9.27
N PHE A 53 -16.48 -2.34 -10.13
CA PHE A 53 -15.73 -1.76 -11.22
C PHE A 53 -15.80 -2.59 -12.49
N PHE A 54 -15.69 -1.87 -13.61
CA PHE A 54 -15.50 -2.42 -14.93
C PHE A 54 -14.23 -1.81 -15.52
N GLN A 55 -13.32 -2.64 -16.01
CA GLN A 55 -12.08 -2.18 -16.61
C GLN A 55 -11.75 -2.93 -17.88
N SER A 56 -11.14 -2.24 -18.84
CA SER A 56 -10.67 -2.82 -20.08
C SER A 56 -9.25 -2.33 -20.40
N SER A 57 -8.45 -3.20 -20.98
CA SER A 57 -7.09 -2.91 -21.41
C SER A 57 -6.89 -3.48 -22.83
N PHE A 58 -6.34 -2.67 -23.69
CA PHE A 58 -5.99 -3.03 -25.07
C PHE A 58 -4.51 -2.73 -25.31
N LYS A 59 -3.74 -3.72 -25.75
CA LYS A 59 -2.35 -3.55 -26.15
C LYS A 59 -2.17 -4.00 -27.61
N LYS A 60 -1.46 -3.21 -28.36
CA LYS A 60 -1.10 -3.49 -29.76
C LYS A 60 0.34 -3.07 -30.04
N ASP A 61 1.13 -3.99 -30.57
CA ASP A 61 2.47 -3.72 -31.07
C ASP A 61 2.42 -3.61 -32.60
N PHE A 62 2.98 -2.55 -33.13
CA PHE A 62 3.08 -2.25 -34.58
C PHE A 62 4.53 -2.45 -35.06
N GLY A 63 4.88 -3.71 -35.32
CA GLY A 63 6.26 -4.13 -35.52
C GLY A 63 7.08 -3.99 -34.22
N ASP A 64 8.39 -3.78 -34.36
CA ASP A 64 9.34 -3.65 -33.27
C ASP A 64 9.53 -2.19 -32.81
N VAL A 65 8.92 -1.25 -33.55
CA VAL A 65 9.18 0.19 -33.37
C VAL A 65 8.15 0.86 -32.49
N TYR A 66 6.87 0.48 -32.56
CA TYR A 66 5.80 1.20 -31.87
C TYR A 66 4.86 0.27 -31.11
N SER A 67 4.56 0.62 -29.86
CA SER A 67 3.60 -0.09 -29.00
C SER A 67 2.61 0.89 -28.39
N LEU A 68 1.32 0.54 -28.51
CA LEU A 68 0.20 1.28 -27.93
C LEU A 68 -0.45 0.47 -26.82
N LEU A 69 -0.69 1.12 -25.66
CA LEU A 69 -1.47 0.58 -24.56
C LEU A 69 -2.60 1.56 -24.22
N LEU A 70 -3.83 1.07 -24.24
CA LEU A 70 -5.02 1.81 -23.82
C LEU A 70 -5.65 1.14 -22.62
N ASN A 71 -6.07 1.93 -21.63
CA ASN A 71 -6.82 1.45 -20.49
C ASN A 71 -8.04 2.33 -20.26
N ALA A 72 -9.15 1.71 -19.82
CA ALA A 72 -10.35 2.40 -19.39
C ALA A 72 -10.90 1.70 -18.14
N LYS A 73 -11.38 2.48 -17.16
CA LYS A 73 -12.02 1.95 -15.95
C LYS A 73 -13.18 2.86 -15.55
N TYR A 74 -14.26 2.24 -15.11
CA TYR A 74 -15.28 2.89 -14.30
C TYR A 74 -15.35 2.17 -12.96
N ALA A 75 -15.40 2.92 -11.86
CA ALA A 75 -15.59 2.39 -10.52
C ALA A 75 -16.70 3.15 -9.79
N TYR A 76 -17.42 2.41 -8.96
CA TYR A 76 -18.44 2.91 -8.04
C TYR A 76 -18.21 2.27 -6.68
N ASP A 77 -18.06 3.13 -5.65
CA ASP A 77 -17.87 2.73 -4.27
C ASP A 77 -18.96 3.35 -3.40
N TYR A 78 -19.63 2.52 -2.63
CA TYR A 78 -20.61 2.92 -1.62
C TYR A 78 -20.11 2.46 -0.26
N LEU A 79 -20.17 3.36 0.71
CA LEU A 79 -19.86 3.09 2.11
C LEU A 79 -21.00 3.66 2.96
N HIS A 80 -21.52 2.84 3.85
CA HIS A 80 -22.42 3.26 4.93
C HIS A 80 -21.77 2.92 6.26
N TYR A 81 -21.59 3.91 7.11
CA TYR A 81 -21.01 3.77 8.45
C TYR A 81 -22.02 4.20 9.49
N LEU A 82 -22.26 3.33 10.47
CA LEU A 82 -23.17 3.53 11.59
C LEU A 82 -22.41 3.35 12.91
N ALA A 83 -22.38 4.41 13.72
CA ALA A 83 -22.01 4.37 15.13
C ALA A 83 -23.22 4.84 15.95
N ASP A 84 -23.83 3.90 16.66
CA ASP A 84 -25.03 4.13 17.48
C ASP A 84 -24.76 3.79 18.96
N PRO A 85 -24.35 4.76 19.76
CA PRO A 85 -23.97 4.55 21.14
C PRO A 85 -25.12 4.25 22.11
N GLN A 86 -26.34 4.09 21.65
CA GLN A 86 -27.64 3.80 22.30
C GLN A 86 -27.84 4.17 23.78
N LYS A 87 -26.79 4.37 24.60
CA LYS A 87 -26.90 4.56 26.06
C LYS A 87 -25.83 5.42 26.71
N GLU A 88 -24.84 5.91 25.99
CA GLU A 88 -23.78 6.75 26.59
C GLU A 88 -23.85 8.17 26.05
N GLU A 89 -24.19 9.11 26.90
CA GLU A 89 -24.37 10.55 26.58
C GLU A 89 -23.10 11.23 26.02
N ALA A 90 -21.95 10.55 26.03
CA ALA A 90 -20.65 11.10 25.67
C ALA A 90 -20.24 10.85 24.20
N THR A 91 -20.92 9.97 23.46
CA THR A 91 -20.56 9.61 22.08
C THR A 91 -21.64 10.06 21.10
N MET A 92 -21.19 10.57 19.97
CA MET A 92 -22.09 11.15 18.98
C MET A 92 -22.62 10.04 18.05
N TYR A 93 -23.94 10.04 17.82
CA TYR A 93 -24.58 9.24 16.79
C TYR A 93 -24.05 9.61 15.40
N VAL A 94 -23.59 8.62 14.64
CA VAL A 94 -23.10 8.78 13.28
C VAL A 94 -23.83 7.80 12.37
N ASN A 95 -24.47 8.33 11.32
CA ASN A 95 -25.14 7.52 10.30
C ASN A 95 -24.85 8.13 8.92
N ASN A 96 -23.65 7.82 8.41
CA ASN A 96 -23.12 8.49 7.22
C ASN A 96 -23.05 7.53 6.04
N THR A 97 -23.48 8.02 4.88
CA THR A 97 -23.31 7.31 3.61
C THR A 97 -22.46 8.11 2.66
N TYR A 98 -21.55 7.44 1.97
CA TYR A 98 -20.68 8.00 0.94
C TYR A 98 -20.83 7.23 -0.35
N ARG A 99 -20.81 7.94 -1.47
CA ARG A 99 -20.87 7.37 -2.82
C ARG A 99 -19.79 8.02 -3.65
N GLN A 100 -18.79 7.25 -4.02
CA GLN A 100 -17.71 7.72 -4.89
C GLN A 100 -17.82 7.09 -6.27
N GLN A 101 -17.58 7.88 -7.29
CA GLN A 101 -17.51 7.44 -8.69
C GLN A 101 -16.17 7.85 -9.27
N GLU A 102 -15.61 7.00 -10.11
CA GLU A 102 -14.38 7.24 -10.83
C GLU A 102 -14.52 6.80 -12.28
N VAL A 103 -14.07 7.65 -13.20
CA VAL A 103 -13.77 7.30 -14.59
C VAL A 103 -12.28 7.51 -14.79
N TYR A 104 -11.58 6.52 -15.30
CA TYR A 104 -10.16 6.59 -15.63
C TYR A 104 -9.93 6.13 -17.06
N LEU A 105 -9.21 6.95 -17.84
CA LEU A 105 -8.78 6.68 -19.20
C LEU A 105 -7.27 6.87 -19.27
N SER A 106 -6.57 5.98 -19.96
CA SER A 106 -5.11 6.03 -20.11
C SER A 106 -4.69 5.61 -21.51
N MET A 107 -3.72 6.33 -22.05
CA MET A 107 -3.05 6.01 -23.31
C MET A 107 -1.54 6.11 -23.09
N ALA A 108 -0.82 5.02 -23.37
CA ALA A 108 0.65 5.01 -23.34
C ALA A 108 1.20 4.56 -24.70
N ASN A 109 2.16 5.32 -25.18
CA ASN A 109 2.84 5.11 -26.44
C ASN A 109 4.33 4.90 -26.19
N ARG A 110 4.90 3.81 -26.71
CA ARG A 110 6.33 3.56 -26.71
C ARG A 110 6.83 3.53 -28.13
N VAL A 111 7.88 4.29 -28.40
CA VAL A 111 8.61 4.31 -29.66
C VAL A 111 10.05 3.86 -29.42
N THR A 112 10.47 2.78 -30.04
CA THR A 112 11.85 2.29 -30.03
C THR A 112 12.59 2.95 -31.18
N LEU A 113 13.45 3.93 -30.87
CA LEU A 113 14.26 4.64 -31.87
C LEU A 113 15.46 3.82 -32.32
N PHE A 114 16.09 3.14 -31.34
CA PHE A 114 17.21 2.22 -31.54
C PHE A 114 17.06 1.03 -30.60
N PRO A 115 17.72 -0.11 -30.86
CA PRO A 115 17.63 -1.27 -29.95
C PRO A 115 17.98 -0.99 -28.47
N PHE A 116 18.67 0.11 -28.22
CA PHE A 116 19.07 0.53 -26.87
C PHE A 116 18.33 1.78 -26.37
N TRP A 117 17.39 2.37 -27.14
CA TRP A 117 16.76 3.63 -26.80
C TRP A 117 15.26 3.66 -27.12
N ASP A 118 14.46 3.76 -26.05
CA ASP A 118 13.01 3.93 -26.12
C ASP A 118 12.60 5.34 -25.64
N ILE A 119 11.58 5.89 -26.30
CA ILE A 119 10.81 7.06 -25.83
C ILE A 119 9.39 6.60 -25.51
N ASN A 120 8.89 7.07 -24.35
CA ASN A 120 7.53 6.80 -23.90
C ASN A 120 6.80 8.12 -23.67
N ILE A 121 5.58 8.24 -24.21
CA ILE A 121 4.69 9.36 -23.97
C ILE A 121 3.35 8.78 -23.53
N SER A 122 2.86 9.22 -22.37
CA SER A 122 1.56 8.79 -21.85
C SER A 122 0.70 9.97 -21.44
N ALA A 123 -0.61 9.78 -21.53
CA ALA A 123 -1.61 10.70 -21.06
C ALA A 123 -2.72 9.92 -20.36
N ASP A 124 -3.06 10.36 -19.14
CA ASP A 124 -4.13 9.79 -18.35
C ASP A 124 -5.14 10.89 -18.01
N TYR A 125 -6.40 10.51 -17.95
CA TYR A 125 -7.48 11.35 -17.45
C TYR A 125 -8.27 10.61 -16.40
N GLN A 126 -8.50 11.27 -15.27
CA GLN A 126 -9.29 10.75 -14.16
C GLN A 126 -10.33 11.76 -13.74
N TRP A 127 -11.58 11.32 -13.67
CA TRP A 127 -12.70 12.07 -13.09
C TRP A 127 -13.18 11.36 -11.84
N ASN A 128 -13.26 12.11 -10.74
CA ASN A 128 -13.76 11.62 -9.46
C ASN A 128 -14.91 12.51 -8.98
N LYS A 129 -15.93 11.88 -8.37
CA LYS A 129 -17.03 12.54 -7.70
C LYS A 129 -17.33 11.85 -6.37
N LEU A 130 -17.49 12.64 -5.31
CA LEU A 130 -17.91 12.15 -4.01
C LEU A 130 -19.24 12.79 -3.60
N ASN A 131 -20.20 11.96 -3.19
CA ASN A 131 -21.47 12.37 -2.61
C ASN A 131 -21.58 11.80 -1.20
N ALA A 132 -22.27 12.51 -0.29
CA ALA A 132 -22.59 12.05 1.05
C ALA A 132 -23.98 12.54 1.46
N ASN A 133 -24.55 11.96 2.53
CA ASN A 133 -25.81 12.37 3.14
C ASN A 133 -25.63 13.42 4.25
N LEU A 134 -24.49 14.09 4.28
CA LEU A 134 -24.14 15.06 5.31
C LEU A 134 -24.79 16.41 5.02
N THR A 135 -25.16 17.14 6.10
CA THR A 135 -25.60 18.52 6.00
C THR A 135 -24.46 19.38 5.45
N ASP A 136 -24.77 20.28 4.51
CA ASP A 136 -23.81 21.21 3.89
C ASP A 136 -22.61 20.51 3.20
N PHE A 137 -22.80 19.26 2.73
CA PHE A 137 -21.75 18.55 2.02
C PHE A 137 -21.44 19.23 0.68
N PRO A 138 -20.15 19.44 0.32
CA PRO A 138 -19.77 20.25 -0.83
C PRO A 138 -19.87 19.52 -2.18
N TYR A 139 -20.16 18.23 -2.24
CA TYR A 139 -20.28 17.41 -3.46
C TYR A 139 -19.11 17.56 -4.43
N PRO A 140 -17.87 17.34 -4.00
CA PRO A 140 -16.69 17.62 -4.81
C PRO A 140 -16.63 16.80 -6.09
N ARG A 141 -16.13 17.45 -7.16
CA ARG A 141 -15.80 16.83 -8.44
C ARG A 141 -14.37 17.22 -8.79
N ARG A 142 -13.53 16.24 -9.05
CA ARG A 142 -12.13 16.45 -9.40
C ARG A 142 -11.84 15.85 -10.77
N ASN A 143 -11.25 16.67 -11.63
CA ASN A 143 -10.64 16.25 -12.89
C ASN A 143 -9.14 16.28 -12.72
N THR A 144 -8.46 15.20 -13.07
CA THR A 144 -7.00 15.11 -13.04
C THR A 144 -6.53 14.66 -14.42
N ALA A 145 -5.70 15.46 -15.06
CA ALA A 145 -4.97 15.05 -16.25
C ALA A 145 -3.51 14.86 -15.89
N LEU A 146 -2.93 13.74 -16.34
CA LEU A 146 -1.53 13.40 -16.16
C LEU A 146 -0.90 13.25 -17.55
N VAL A 147 0.22 13.91 -17.81
CA VAL A 147 0.99 13.77 -19.06
C VAL A 147 2.43 13.48 -18.69
N ALA A 148 2.95 12.35 -19.15
CA ALA A 148 4.32 11.96 -18.89
C ALA A 148 5.10 11.78 -20.19
N ALA A 149 6.34 12.26 -20.17
CA ALA A 149 7.35 11.97 -21.16
C ALA A 149 8.53 11.28 -20.49
N ALA A 150 8.98 10.15 -21.03
CA ALA A 150 10.08 9.38 -20.49
C ALA A 150 11.01 8.90 -21.62
N THR A 151 12.30 8.83 -21.31
CA THR A 151 13.31 8.20 -22.14
C THR A 151 13.97 7.07 -21.37
N SER A 152 14.28 5.97 -22.05
CA SER A 152 14.91 4.79 -21.46
C SER A 152 16.08 4.33 -22.33
N LEU A 153 17.27 4.27 -21.75
CA LEU A 153 18.49 3.76 -22.39
C LEU A 153 18.84 2.39 -21.78
N HIS A 154 19.06 1.40 -22.64
CA HIS A 154 19.32 0.01 -22.27
C HIS A 154 20.63 -0.46 -22.91
N PHE A 155 21.73 -0.39 -22.15
CA PHE A 155 23.00 -0.98 -22.54
C PHE A 155 23.19 -2.33 -21.86
N GLU A 156 24.18 -3.11 -22.27
CA GLU A 156 24.44 -4.45 -21.72
C GLU A 156 24.50 -4.47 -20.19
N ARG A 157 25.15 -3.46 -19.60
CA ARG A 157 25.39 -3.39 -18.14
C ARG A 157 24.81 -2.15 -17.48
N PHE A 158 24.33 -1.21 -18.23
CA PHE A 158 23.83 0.08 -17.74
C PHE A 158 22.44 0.36 -18.27
N LYS A 159 21.54 0.72 -17.40
CA LYS A 159 20.20 1.19 -17.75
C LYS A 159 19.97 2.55 -17.12
N LEU A 160 19.40 3.46 -17.88
CA LEU A 160 18.99 4.78 -17.43
C LEU A 160 17.56 5.04 -17.90
N GLN A 161 16.73 5.49 -16.99
CA GLN A 161 15.39 6.01 -17.30
C GLN A 161 15.27 7.41 -16.71
N ALA A 162 14.85 8.36 -17.51
CA ALA A 162 14.51 9.70 -17.05
C ALA A 162 13.09 10.04 -17.51
N SER A 163 12.31 10.69 -16.67
CA SER A 163 10.94 11.09 -16.99
C SER A 163 10.55 12.38 -16.30
N VAL A 164 9.59 13.07 -16.88
CA VAL A 164 8.88 14.19 -16.27
C VAL A 164 7.39 13.91 -16.36
N LEU A 165 6.68 14.04 -15.23
CA LEU A 165 5.23 13.94 -15.14
C LEU A 165 4.64 15.32 -14.88
N GLY A 166 3.77 15.80 -15.78
CA GLY A 166 2.89 16.94 -15.56
C GLY A 166 1.56 16.45 -14.96
N THR A 167 1.18 17.01 -13.83
CA THR A 167 -0.09 16.74 -13.13
C THR A 167 -0.93 18.02 -13.14
N PHE A 168 -2.14 17.95 -13.68
CA PHE A 168 -3.09 19.05 -13.80
C PHE A 168 -4.35 18.66 -13.07
N VAL A 169 -4.66 19.34 -11.96
CA VAL A 169 -5.83 19.09 -11.14
C VAL A 169 -6.77 20.27 -11.21
N ASN A 170 -8.04 20.00 -11.49
CA ASN A 170 -9.13 20.95 -11.38
C ASN A 170 -10.21 20.37 -10.47
N GLU A 171 -10.50 21.06 -9.37
CA GLU A 171 -11.51 20.64 -8.41
C GLU A 171 -12.60 21.70 -8.26
N ASN A 172 -13.84 21.24 -8.36
CA ASN A 172 -15.04 22.06 -8.20
C ASN A 172 -15.93 21.48 -7.10
N VAL A 173 -16.56 22.34 -6.33
CA VAL A 173 -17.56 22.02 -5.30
C VAL A 173 -18.89 22.67 -5.63
N ALA A 174 -19.99 22.09 -5.18
CA ALA A 174 -21.35 22.57 -5.48
C ALA A 174 -21.86 23.61 -4.47
N SER A 175 -21.14 23.84 -3.38
CA SER A 175 -21.49 24.81 -2.32
C SER A 175 -20.49 25.96 -2.30
N ASP A 176 -20.82 27.05 -1.58
CA ASP A 176 -19.96 28.21 -1.37
C ASP A 176 -18.70 27.90 -0.53
N THR A 177 -18.48 26.65 -0.18
CA THR A 177 -17.29 26.18 0.50
C THR A 177 -16.07 26.19 -0.42
N THR A 178 -14.90 26.47 0.14
CA THR A 178 -13.63 26.47 -0.59
C THR A 178 -13.27 25.05 -1.03
N SER A 179 -12.99 24.85 -2.32
CA SER A 179 -12.37 23.62 -2.82
C SER A 179 -10.86 23.64 -2.53
N ALA A 180 -10.19 22.47 -2.64
CA ALA A 180 -8.73 22.39 -2.57
C ALA A 180 -8.02 23.12 -3.74
N GLY A 181 -8.82 23.61 -4.72
CA GLY A 181 -8.38 24.46 -5.81
C GLY A 181 -7.70 23.72 -6.96
N ASN A 182 -7.26 24.50 -7.93
CA ASN A 182 -6.55 24.00 -9.10
C ASN A 182 -5.05 23.90 -8.80
N LYS A 183 -4.40 22.85 -9.32
CA LYS A 183 -2.96 22.65 -9.18
C LYS A 183 -2.36 22.20 -10.51
N MET A 184 -1.14 22.66 -10.74
CA MET A 184 -0.32 22.26 -11.88
C MET A 184 1.11 22.03 -11.38
N GLU A 185 1.62 20.79 -11.54
CA GLU A 185 2.93 20.41 -11.03
C GLU A 185 3.70 19.55 -12.03
N PHE A 186 5.03 19.74 -12.06
CA PHE A 186 5.95 18.94 -12.85
C PHE A 186 6.92 18.21 -11.93
N THR A 187 6.94 16.89 -12.04
CA THR A 187 7.74 16.04 -11.16
C THR A 187 8.71 15.18 -11.97
N PRO A 188 10.03 15.47 -11.87
CA PRO A 188 11.07 14.70 -12.50
C PRO A 188 11.37 13.41 -11.76
N THR A 189 11.81 12.39 -12.52
CA THR A 189 12.33 11.12 -11.99
C THR A 189 13.52 10.68 -12.82
N VAL A 190 14.59 10.26 -12.18
CA VAL A 190 15.75 9.63 -12.81
C VAL A 190 16.06 8.33 -12.08
N ILE A 191 16.14 7.23 -12.82
CA ILE A 191 16.43 5.90 -12.29
C ILE A 191 17.59 5.33 -13.08
N THR A 192 18.59 4.79 -12.38
CA THR A 192 19.74 4.14 -13.02
C THR A 192 20.01 2.79 -12.36
N SER A 193 20.49 1.85 -13.16
CA SER A 193 21.04 0.59 -12.66
C SER A 193 22.30 0.21 -13.43
N TYR A 194 23.26 -0.37 -12.71
CA TYR A 194 24.55 -0.80 -13.25
C TYR A 194 24.90 -2.20 -12.78
N LYS A 195 25.25 -3.06 -13.73
CA LYS A 195 25.73 -4.44 -13.49
C LYS A 195 27.27 -4.48 -13.60
N PRO A 196 28.02 -4.39 -12.48
CA PRO A 196 29.48 -4.26 -12.55
C PRO A 196 30.18 -5.53 -13.06
N PHE A 197 29.59 -6.71 -12.87
CA PHE A 197 30.18 -8.00 -13.22
C PHE A 197 29.36 -8.76 -14.24
N LYS A 198 30.01 -9.41 -15.22
CA LYS A 198 29.30 -10.24 -16.22
C LYS A 198 28.74 -11.54 -15.61
N ASN A 199 29.53 -12.15 -14.74
CA ASN A 199 29.26 -13.52 -14.24
C ASN A 199 28.59 -13.52 -12.87
N ILE A 200 28.37 -12.36 -12.27
CA ILE A 200 27.72 -12.20 -10.96
C ILE A 200 26.48 -11.34 -11.20
N ASP A 201 25.33 -11.82 -10.78
CA ASP A 201 24.10 -11.07 -10.88
C ASP A 201 23.95 -10.10 -9.71
N LEU A 202 24.87 -9.12 -9.69
CA LEU A 202 24.85 -7.96 -8.80
C LEU A 202 24.45 -6.73 -9.60
N ASN A 203 23.35 -6.10 -9.19
CA ASN A 203 22.83 -4.88 -9.82
C ASN A 203 22.85 -3.76 -8.78
N LEU A 204 23.67 -2.75 -9.01
CA LEU A 204 23.65 -1.49 -8.27
C LEU A 204 22.54 -0.62 -8.86
N ARG A 205 21.82 0.10 -8.02
CA ARG A 205 20.75 0.99 -8.46
C ARG A 205 20.75 2.27 -7.65
N ALA A 206 20.34 3.35 -8.32
CA ALA A 206 20.09 4.62 -7.67
C ALA A 206 18.92 5.32 -8.34
N PHE A 207 18.16 6.10 -7.59
CA PHE A 207 17.17 6.96 -8.16
C PHE A 207 17.01 8.27 -7.38
N TYR A 208 16.59 9.29 -8.11
CA TYR A 208 15.98 10.49 -7.60
C TYR A 208 14.57 10.61 -8.14
N LYS A 209 13.61 10.97 -7.29
CA LYS A 209 12.23 11.17 -7.66
C LYS A 209 11.64 12.33 -6.86
N ARG A 210 11.05 13.30 -7.56
CA ARG A 210 10.12 14.25 -6.97
C ARG A 210 8.70 13.71 -7.09
N ILE A 211 7.93 13.77 -6.02
CA ILE A 211 6.55 13.29 -5.95
C ILE A 211 5.65 14.45 -5.53
N PHE A 212 4.53 14.58 -6.20
CA PHE A 212 3.42 15.45 -5.83
C PHE A 212 2.21 14.59 -5.45
N ARG A 213 1.58 14.88 -4.32
CA ARG A 213 0.38 14.20 -3.87
C ARG A 213 -0.69 15.22 -3.50
N MET A 214 -1.76 15.28 -4.29
CA MET A 214 -2.96 16.01 -3.92
C MET A 214 -3.67 15.26 -2.77
N PRO A 215 -4.22 15.96 -1.73
CA PRO A 215 -5.06 15.32 -0.74
C PRO A 215 -6.22 14.58 -1.42
N THR A 216 -6.56 13.40 -0.95
CA THR A 216 -7.70 12.65 -1.50
C THR A 216 -9.02 13.33 -1.14
N LEU A 217 -10.11 13.01 -1.83
CA LEU A 217 -11.43 13.52 -1.47
C LEU A 217 -11.83 13.09 -0.05
N ASN A 218 -11.32 11.92 0.41
CA ASN A 218 -11.56 11.45 1.76
C ASN A 218 -10.78 12.26 2.79
N ASP A 219 -9.52 12.60 2.51
CA ASP A 219 -8.69 13.44 3.39
C ASP A 219 -9.33 14.82 3.60
N LEU A 220 -10.02 15.34 2.57
CA LEU A 220 -10.62 16.67 2.58
C LEU A 220 -12.04 16.68 3.17
N TYR A 221 -12.90 15.72 2.81
CA TYR A 221 -14.35 15.85 2.93
C TYR A 221 -15.03 14.77 3.78
N TYR A 222 -14.33 13.74 4.30
CA TYR A 222 -14.95 12.80 5.21
C TYR A 222 -15.27 13.47 6.55
N THR A 223 -16.45 13.17 7.07
CA THR A 223 -16.93 13.75 8.35
C THR A 223 -15.98 13.40 9.48
N PHE A 224 -15.70 14.39 10.34
CA PHE A 224 -14.82 14.34 11.53
C PHE A 224 -13.34 14.04 11.28
N ILE A 225 -12.98 13.45 10.14
CA ILE A 225 -11.60 13.12 9.80
C ILE A 225 -11.07 14.12 8.76
N GLY A 226 -11.89 14.51 7.79
CA GLY A 226 -11.50 15.36 6.69
C GLY A 226 -11.16 16.80 7.11
N ASN A 227 -10.21 17.37 6.37
CA ASN A 227 -9.78 18.75 6.57
C ASN A 227 -9.60 19.45 5.21
N ILE A 228 -10.50 20.37 4.89
CA ILE A 228 -10.49 21.13 3.63
C ILE A 228 -9.28 22.08 3.49
N LYS A 229 -8.56 22.37 4.60
CA LYS A 229 -7.38 23.24 4.61
C LYS A 229 -6.08 22.52 4.25
N LEU A 230 -6.12 21.21 3.98
CA LEU A 230 -4.93 20.45 3.62
C LEU A 230 -4.27 20.99 2.36
N LYS A 231 -2.97 21.14 2.46
CA LYS A 231 -2.08 21.47 1.34
C LYS A 231 -1.60 20.18 0.66
N PRO A 232 -1.27 20.22 -0.64
CA PRO A 232 -0.60 19.12 -1.29
C PRO A 232 0.75 18.78 -0.64
N GLU A 233 1.07 17.49 -0.63
CA GLU A 233 2.33 16.95 -0.15
C GLU A 233 3.35 16.87 -1.29
N TYR A 234 4.59 17.24 -1.03
CA TYR A 234 5.72 17.13 -1.94
C TYR A 234 6.81 16.28 -1.30
N THR A 235 7.37 15.35 -2.05
CA THR A 235 8.48 14.51 -1.57
C THR A 235 9.64 14.54 -2.54
N ASN A 236 10.83 14.88 -2.05
CA ASN A 236 12.09 14.60 -2.73
C ASN A 236 12.64 13.30 -2.17
N GLN A 237 12.81 12.32 -3.03
CA GLN A 237 13.24 10.97 -2.65
C GLN A 237 14.55 10.62 -3.32
N TYR A 238 15.54 10.23 -2.53
CA TYR A 238 16.85 9.75 -2.94
C TYR A 238 17.04 8.32 -2.44
N ASN A 239 17.46 7.43 -3.31
CA ASN A 239 17.71 6.05 -2.95
C ASN A 239 18.96 5.54 -3.65
N VAL A 240 19.74 4.74 -2.93
CA VAL A 240 20.83 3.92 -3.48
C VAL A 240 20.73 2.53 -2.90
N GLY A 241 20.97 1.52 -3.73
CA GLY A 241 20.86 0.15 -3.26
C GLY A 241 21.48 -0.84 -4.22
N PHE A 242 21.39 -2.09 -3.85
CA PHE A 242 21.79 -3.19 -4.72
C PHE A 242 20.85 -4.39 -4.60
N THR A 243 20.84 -5.19 -5.64
CA THR A 243 20.27 -6.55 -5.62
C THR A 243 21.35 -7.53 -6.05
N TYR A 244 21.49 -8.60 -5.29
CA TYR A 244 22.33 -9.74 -5.63
C TYR A 244 21.48 -10.97 -5.74
N GLN A 245 21.57 -11.66 -6.87
CA GLN A 245 20.87 -12.93 -7.09
C GLN A 245 21.85 -14.01 -7.46
N LYS A 246 21.71 -15.16 -6.82
CA LYS A 246 22.42 -16.40 -7.17
C LYS A 246 21.43 -17.52 -7.30
N LEU A 247 21.38 -18.14 -8.48
CA LEU A 247 20.69 -19.39 -8.73
C LEU A 247 21.73 -20.48 -8.87
N SER A 248 21.50 -21.63 -8.27
CA SER A 248 22.43 -22.76 -8.30
C SER A 248 21.64 -24.07 -8.48
N SER A 249 22.06 -24.88 -9.41
CA SER A 249 21.50 -26.21 -9.61
C SER A 249 22.50 -27.27 -9.12
N GLY A 250 22.00 -28.35 -8.52
CA GLY A 250 22.83 -29.44 -8.04
C GLY A 250 23.54 -29.22 -6.71
N THR A 251 23.25 -28.11 -6.00
CA THR A 251 23.78 -27.83 -4.66
C THR A 251 22.63 -27.75 -3.64
N TRP A 252 22.95 -27.79 -2.35
CA TRP A 252 21.96 -27.61 -1.29
C TRP A 252 21.31 -26.21 -1.30
N LEU A 253 22.04 -25.17 -1.75
CA LEU A 253 21.52 -23.82 -1.94
C LEU A 253 21.02 -23.68 -3.38
N GLN A 254 19.70 -23.58 -3.55
CA GLN A 254 19.04 -23.43 -4.85
C GLN A 254 18.95 -21.98 -5.32
N ALA A 255 18.65 -21.09 -4.39
CA ALA A 255 18.48 -19.65 -4.67
C ALA A 255 18.90 -18.81 -3.47
N LEU A 256 19.55 -17.69 -3.75
CA LEU A 256 19.81 -16.62 -2.80
C LEU A 256 19.50 -15.29 -3.47
N ASN A 257 18.70 -14.48 -2.83
CA ASN A 257 18.42 -13.10 -3.23
C ASN A 257 18.66 -12.17 -2.05
N VAL A 258 19.50 -11.17 -2.25
CA VAL A 258 19.82 -10.12 -1.28
C VAL A 258 19.46 -8.78 -1.88
N GLN A 259 18.66 -8.00 -1.19
CA GLN A 259 18.32 -6.64 -1.56
C GLN A 259 18.64 -5.72 -0.39
N LEU A 260 19.33 -4.62 -0.67
CA LEU A 260 19.60 -3.56 0.27
C LEU A 260 19.31 -2.22 -0.41
N ASP A 261 18.56 -1.36 0.27
CA ASP A 261 18.26 -0.01 -0.13
C ASP A 261 18.54 0.96 1.04
N ALA A 262 19.26 2.02 0.79
CA ALA A 262 19.41 3.15 1.70
C ALA A 262 18.72 4.36 1.06
N TYR A 263 17.94 5.10 1.85
CA TYR A 263 17.18 6.22 1.33
C TYR A 263 17.16 7.42 2.25
N TYR A 264 16.99 8.58 1.62
CA TYR A 264 16.67 9.84 2.26
C TYR A 264 15.47 10.48 1.55
N ASN A 265 14.43 10.81 2.31
CA ASN A 265 13.27 11.49 1.80
C ASN A 265 13.04 12.77 2.60
N GLU A 266 12.80 13.85 1.89
CA GLU A 266 12.35 15.12 2.43
C GLU A 266 10.90 15.35 1.98
N VAL A 267 10.00 15.51 2.93
CA VAL A 267 8.57 15.60 2.68
C VAL A 267 8.03 16.92 3.22
N GLU A 268 7.62 17.80 2.30
CA GLU A 268 6.96 19.06 2.63
C GLU A 268 5.45 18.85 2.72
N ASN A 269 4.80 19.48 3.69
CA ASN A 269 3.36 19.39 3.95
C ASN A 269 2.88 17.93 4.09
N LYS A 270 3.61 17.09 4.80
CA LYS A 270 3.26 15.68 5.02
C LYS A 270 1.85 15.53 5.56
N ILE A 271 0.99 14.81 4.83
CA ILE A 271 -0.39 14.55 5.26
C ILE A 271 -0.38 13.34 6.18
N ILE A 272 -0.84 13.52 7.42
CA ILE A 272 -1.00 12.47 8.41
C ILE A 272 -2.39 12.49 9.02
N ALA A 273 -2.87 11.31 9.45
CA ALA A 273 -3.99 11.19 10.37
C ALA A 273 -3.44 11.21 11.79
N THR A 274 -3.99 12.06 12.64
CA THR A 274 -3.60 12.14 14.05
C THR A 274 -4.84 12.15 14.95
N PRO A 275 -4.79 11.54 16.16
CA PRO A 275 -5.86 11.71 17.13
C PRO A 275 -5.97 13.18 17.54
N THR A 276 -7.20 13.64 17.77
CA THR A 276 -7.46 14.92 18.41
C THR A 276 -7.29 14.80 19.94
N ASN A 277 -7.58 15.86 20.70
CA ASN A 277 -7.62 15.81 22.15
C ASN A 277 -8.55 14.72 22.70
N ASN A 278 -9.53 14.30 21.92
CA ASN A 278 -10.27 13.06 22.14
C ASN A 278 -9.59 11.96 21.30
N PHE A 279 -8.82 11.07 21.92
CA PHE A 279 -8.04 9.99 21.26
C PHE A 279 -8.86 9.06 20.35
N PHE A 280 -10.18 9.10 20.42
CA PHE A 280 -11.08 8.32 19.57
C PHE A 280 -11.54 9.08 18.31
N ARG A 281 -11.19 10.37 18.22
CA ARG A 281 -11.45 11.18 17.03
C ARG A 281 -10.15 11.52 16.33
N TRP A 282 -10.10 11.26 15.07
CA TRP A 282 -8.96 11.52 14.22
C TRP A 282 -9.23 12.71 13.31
N THR A 283 -8.19 13.37 12.89
CA THR A 283 -8.22 14.42 11.88
C THR A 283 -7.02 14.33 10.97
N MET A 284 -7.17 14.87 9.76
CA MET A 284 -6.07 14.98 8.81
C MET A 284 -5.38 16.33 8.98
N ILE A 285 -4.06 16.34 9.09
CA ILE A 285 -3.25 17.54 9.19
C ILE A 285 -2.05 17.47 8.24
N ASN A 286 -1.46 18.63 7.94
CA ASN A 286 -0.13 18.69 7.34
C ASN A 286 0.92 18.92 8.42
N LEU A 287 1.98 18.11 8.45
CA LEU A 287 3.26 18.47 9.03
C LEU A 287 4.05 19.29 8.00
N GLY A 288 4.72 20.36 8.41
CA GLY A 288 5.38 21.28 7.48
C GLY A 288 6.55 20.63 6.76
N LEU A 289 7.48 20.06 7.51
CA LEU A 289 8.67 19.38 7.00
C LEU A 289 8.92 18.09 7.77
N VAL A 290 9.07 16.99 7.03
CA VAL A 290 9.43 15.68 7.58
C VAL A 290 10.65 15.13 6.85
N GLU A 291 11.66 14.72 7.62
CA GLU A 291 12.79 13.97 7.09
C GLU A 291 12.67 12.48 7.42
N ILE A 292 12.96 11.64 6.44
CA ILE A 292 12.94 10.19 6.59
C ILE A 292 14.25 9.62 6.10
N LYS A 293 15.03 9.03 7.00
CA LYS A 293 16.30 8.35 6.71
C LYS A 293 16.13 6.87 7.00
N GLY A 294 16.52 6.01 6.07
CA GLY A 294 16.28 4.59 6.32
C GLY A 294 17.15 3.65 5.52
N VAL A 295 17.11 2.40 5.96
CA VAL A 295 17.74 1.25 5.31
C VAL A 295 16.74 0.09 5.33
N ASP A 296 16.49 -0.47 4.15
CA ASP A 296 15.69 -1.67 3.98
C ASP A 296 16.58 -2.83 3.55
N VAL A 297 16.44 -3.98 4.23
CA VAL A 297 17.15 -5.22 3.90
C VAL A 297 16.13 -6.32 3.68
N VAL A 298 16.26 -7.03 2.55
CA VAL A 298 15.49 -8.26 2.27
C VAL A 298 16.46 -9.36 1.89
N LEU A 299 16.37 -10.47 2.63
CA LEU A 299 17.10 -11.70 2.36
C LEU A 299 16.11 -12.80 2.02
N GLN A 300 16.31 -13.48 0.89
CA GLN A 300 15.51 -14.64 0.51
C GLN A 300 16.46 -15.80 0.18
N GLY A 301 16.13 -16.97 0.67
CA GLY A 301 16.90 -18.19 0.42
C GLY A 301 15.99 -19.35 0.13
N GLY A 302 16.41 -20.19 -0.81
CA GLY A 302 15.78 -21.47 -1.12
C GLY A 302 16.82 -22.58 -1.02
N TRP A 303 16.51 -23.63 -0.30
CA TRP A 303 17.38 -24.77 -0.09
C TRP A 303 16.66 -26.09 -0.38
N LYS A 304 17.41 -27.05 -0.88
CA LYS A 304 16.94 -28.42 -1.09
C LYS A 304 17.91 -29.38 -0.39
N LEU A 305 17.39 -30.24 0.50
CA LEU A 305 18.19 -31.24 1.19
C LEU A 305 17.67 -32.61 0.80
N GLY A 306 18.49 -33.33 -0.01
CA GLY A 306 18.05 -34.54 -0.67
C GLY A 306 16.85 -34.30 -1.60
N ASP A 307 16.06 -35.33 -1.86
CA ASP A 307 14.92 -35.24 -2.80
C ASP A 307 13.61 -34.83 -2.13
N ASN A 308 13.53 -34.90 -0.82
CA ASN A 308 12.26 -34.77 -0.10
C ASN A 308 12.11 -33.46 0.68
N TRP A 309 13.20 -32.78 1.05
CA TRP A 309 13.16 -31.59 1.87
C TRP A 309 13.41 -30.32 1.05
N THR A 310 12.53 -29.37 1.20
CA THR A 310 12.71 -28.01 0.69
C THR A 310 12.57 -27.03 1.84
N PHE A 311 13.38 -25.98 1.82
CA PHE A 311 13.28 -24.88 2.78
C PHE A 311 13.33 -23.56 2.01
N ASP A 312 12.41 -22.68 2.33
CA ASP A 312 12.40 -21.31 1.81
C ASP A 312 12.35 -20.34 2.99
N SER A 313 13.11 -19.27 2.90
CA SER A 313 13.08 -18.21 3.88
C SER A 313 12.97 -16.84 3.22
N ARG A 314 12.28 -15.94 3.89
CA ARG A 314 12.31 -14.52 3.61
C ARG A 314 12.43 -13.77 4.92
N LEU A 315 13.50 -12.98 5.05
CA LEU A 315 13.73 -12.08 6.16
C LEU A 315 13.68 -10.65 5.63
N SER A 316 12.96 -9.77 6.28
CA SER A 316 12.96 -8.35 6.00
C SER A 316 13.17 -7.55 7.26
N TYR A 317 13.95 -6.49 7.14
CA TYR A 317 14.19 -5.54 8.21
C TYR A 317 14.20 -4.13 7.63
N THR A 318 13.52 -3.22 8.31
CA THR A 318 13.47 -1.80 8.00
C THR A 318 13.94 -1.00 9.22
N TYR A 319 14.95 -0.18 9.02
CA TYR A 319 15.26 0.96 9.86
C TYR A 319 14.75 2.22 9.15
N GLN A 320 13.82 2.95 9.75
CA GLN A 320 13.20 4.14 9.17
C GLN A 320 13.08 5.24 10.22
N LYS A 321 14.03 6.13 10.26
CA LYS A 321 14.01 7.30 11.15
C LYS A 321 13.20 8.42 10.50
N ALA A 322 11.91 8.48 10.79
CA ALA A 322 10.99 9.52 10.33
C ALA A 322 10.79 10.56 11.44
N GLN A 323 11.15 11.81 11.19
CA GLN A 323 11.17 12.90 12.18
C GLN A 323 10.46 14.14 11.66
N ASP A 324 9.77 14.83 12.57
CA ASP A 324 9.09 16.10 12.31
C ASP A 324 10.07 17.26 12.54
N PHE A 325 10.25 18.10 11.53
CA PHE A 325 11.07 19.32 11.57
C PHE A 325 10.23 20.56 11.22
N THR A 326 8.93 20.51 11.48
CA THR A 326 7.97 21.55 11.07
C THR A 326 8.21 22.88 11.77
N ASP A 327 8.32 22.89 13.10
CA ASP A 327 8.47 24.12 13.89
C ASP A 327 9.61 23.99 14.91
N LYS A 328 10.68 24.76 14.70
CA LYS A 328 11.84 24.79 15.61
C LYS A 328 11.55 25.34 17.00
N LEU A 329 10.44 26.07 17.16
CA LEU A 329 10.04 26.65 18.43
C LEU A 329 9.19 25.69 19.28
N ASP A 330 8.67 24.63 18.67
CA ASP A 330 7.92 23.58 19.36
C ASP A 330 8.89 22.46 19.80
N GLU A 331 9.46 22.60 21.00
CA GLU A 331 10.42 21.67 21.55
C GLU A 331 9.83 20.26 21.77
N ASP A 332 8.52 20.12 21.93
CA ASP A 332 7.85 18.83 22.18
C ASP A 332 7.74 17.96 20.91
N THR A 333 7.71 18.58 19.73
CA THR A 333 7.53 17.86 18.46
C THR A 333 8.73 17.96 17.53
N TYR A 334 9.58 19.01 17.64
CA TYR A 334 10.70 19.23 16.73
C TYR A 334 11.76 18.14 16.84
N GLY A 335 12.05 17.47 15.73
CA GLY A 335 12.97 16.32 15.68
C GLY A 335 12.37 15.02 16.27
N GLY A 336 11.13 15.07 16.71
CA GLY A 336 10.39 13.93 17.26
C GLY A 336 9.98 12.89 16.21
N GLN A 337 9.69 11.69 16.68
CA GLN A 337 9.18 10.59 15.87
C GLN A 337 7.73 10.88 15.45
N ILE A 338 7.42 10.62 14.19
CA ILE A 338 6.05 10.74 13.69
C ILE A 338 5.16 9.69 14.34
N SER A 339 3.94 10.09 14.69
CA SER A 339 2.94 9.22 15.34
C SER A 339 2.76 7.89 14.62
N TYR A 340 2.77 6.80 15.37
CA TYR A 340 2.58 5.42 14.92
C TYR A 340 3.58 4.88 13.89
N ILE A 341 4.66 5.59 13.58
CA ILE A 341 5.71 5.14 12.66
C ILE A 341 6.90 4.63 13.46
N PRO A 342 7.12 3.30 13.60
CA PRO A 342 8.26 2.76 14.31
C PRO A 342 9.56 3.00 13.55
N TRP A 343 10.66 3.21 14.26
CA TRP A 343 11.98 3.29 13.61
C TRP A 343 12.52 1.93 13.20
N HIS A 344 12.12 0.87 13.91
CA HIS A 344 12.54 -0.50 13.64
C HIS A 344 11.34 -1.39 13.38
N SER A 345 11.36 -2.12 12.30
CA SER A 345 10.37 -3.17 12.01
C SER A 345 11.02 -4.32 11.26
N GLY A 346 10.41 -5.50 11.34
CA GLY A 346 10.94 -6.65 10.64
C GLY A 346 9.95 -7.78 10.53
N SER A 347 10.21 -8.69 9.61
CA SER A 347 9.45 -9.93 9.49
C SER A 347 10.34 -11.09 9.05
N ALA A 348 9.95 -12.29 9.45
CA ALA A 348 10.54 -13.53 9.01
C ALA A 348 9.45 -14.50 8.56
N ILE A 349 9.64 -15.11 7.40
CA ILE A 349 8.79 -16.19 6.89
C ILE A 349 9.72 -17.36 6.62
N LEU A 350 9.43 -18.51 7.22
CA LEU A 350 10.18 -19.75 7.07
C LEU A 350 9.22 -20.85 6.63
N ASN A 351 9.52 -21.49 5.52
CA ASN A 351 8.73 -22.59 4.98
C ASN A 351 9.60 -23.83 4.93
N ALA A 352 9.07 -24.96 5.35
CA ALA A 352 9.70 -26.26 5.20
C ALA A 352 8.71 -27.22 4.53
N GLY A 353 9.12 -27.80 3.41
CA GLY A 353 8.38 -28.83 2.70
C GLY A 353 9.02 -30.20 2.91
N TYR A 354 8.21 -31.20 3.23
CA TYR A 354 8.62 -32.60 3.25
C TYR A 354 7.58 -33.47 2.55
N LYS A 355 7.89 -33.94 1.35
CA LYS A 355 6.94 -34.67 0.50
C LYS A 355 5.63 -33.88 0.32
N SER A 356 4.54 -34.33 0.93
CA SER A 356 3.22 -33.71 0.87
C SER A 356 2.87 -32.84 2.09
N TRP A 357 3.81 -32.66 3.02
CA TRP A 357 3.67 -31.79 4.18
C TRP A 357 4.33 -30.45 3.93
N GLU A 358 3.69 -29.39 4.39
CA GLU A 358 4.19 -28.02 4.37
C GLU A 358 4.07 -27.43 5.77
N LEU A 359 5.18 -26.94 6.31
CA LEU A 359 5.27 -26.25 7.57
C LEU A 359 5.60 -24.79 7.28
N ASN A 360 4.84 -23.85 7.83
CA ASN A 360 5.13 -22.44 7.70
C ASN A 360 5.20 -21.79 9.09
N TYR A 361 6.18 -20.94 9.26
CA TYR A 361 6.31 -20.07 10.42
C TYR A 361 6.42 -18.63 9.93
N SER A 362 5.68 -17.72 10.52
CA SER A 362 5.81 -16.28 10.29
C SER A 362 6.00 -15.53 11.59
N PHE A 363 6.84 -14.52 11.52
CA PHE A 363 7.15 -13.62 12.63
C PHE A 363 7.07 -12.18 12.13
N ILE A 364 6.45 -11.31 12.93
CA ILE A 364 6.39 -9.87 12.68
C ILE A 364 6.84 -9.16 13.95
N TYR A 365 7.68 -8.14 13.80
CA TYR A 365 8.12 -7.24 14.85
C TYR A 365 7.85 -5.80 14.46
N THR A 366 7.29 -5.03 15.38
CA THR A 366 7.11 -3.58 15.29
C THR A 366 7.75 -2.95 16.52
N GLY A 367 8.69 -2.04 16.29
CA GLY A 367 9.42 -1.34 17.34
C GLY A 367 8.57 -0.34 18.11
N GLU A 368 9.23 0.31 19.03
CA GLU A 368 8.66 1.40 19.83
C GLU A 368 8.20 2.56 18.96
N ARG A 369 7.18 3.26 19.41
CA ARG A 369 6.59 4.40 18.71
C ARG A 369 5.81 5.27 19.69
N TYR A 370 5.37 6.42 19.22
CA TYR A 370 4.48 7.32 19.95
C TYR A 370 3.10 7.35 19.29
N ASP A 371 2.04 7.58 20.05
CA ASP A 371 0.66 7.62 19.51
C ASP A 371 0.22 9.02 19.09
N VAL A 372 0.93 10.06 19.47
CA VAL A 372 0.76 11.45 19.02
C VAL A 372 2.12 12.07 18.69
N SER A 373 2.13 13.25 18.08
CA SER A 373 3.36 13.93 17.66
C SER A 373 4.26 14.37 18.82
N ALA A 374 3.69 14.69 19.99
CA ALA A 374 4.49 14.98 21.20
C ALA A 374 5.08 13.67 21.76
N ASN A 375 6.40 13.56 21.71
CA ASN A 375 7.12 12.34 22.08
C ASN A 375 7.39 12.30 23.61
N THR A 376 6.32 12.38 24.40
CA THR A 376 6.39 12.29 25.87
C THR A 376 6.24 10.86 26.37
N PRO A 377 6.65 10.54 27.59
CA PRO A 377 6.51 9.18 28.16
C PRO A 377 5.07 8.64 28.17
N GLU A 378 4.07 9.51 28.31
CA GLU A 378 2.65 9.14 28.33
C GLU A 378 2.16 8.66 26.96
N ASN A 379 2.80 9.14 25.90
CA ASN A 379 2.47 8.84 24.50
C ASN A 379 3.29 7.68 23.95
N TYR A 380 4.24 7.16 24.73
CA TYR A 380 5.10 6.05 24.32
C TYR A 380 4.32 4.73 24.23
N ARG A 381 4.57 3.98 23.16
CA ARG A 381 4.00 2.65 22.89
C ARG A 381 5.10 1.62 22.82
N LEU A 382 4.97 0.59 23.63
CA LEU A 382 5.89 -0.54 23.67
C LEU A 382 5.97 -1.24 22.32
N PRO A 383 7.15 -1.80 21.97
CA PRO A 383 7.27 -2.69 20.83
C PRO A 383 6.41 -3.94 21.03
N TRP A 384 6.01 -4.55 19.93
CA TRP A 384 5.27 -5.81 19.93
C TRP A 384 5.74 -6.75 18.82
N TYR A 385 5.43 -8.02 18.99
CA TYR A 385 5.69 -9.04 17.97
C TYR A 385 4.58 -10.08 17.96
N THR A 386 4.39 -10.75 16.82
CA THR A 386 3.54 -11.94 16.73
C THR A 386 4.28 -13.05 16.02
N SER A 387 3.93 -14.28 16.38
CA SER A 387 4.44 -15.48 15.73
C SER A 387 3.26 -16.37 15.37
N ASP A 388 3.19 -16.77 14.12
CA ASP A 388 2.14 -17.62 13.60
C ASP A 388 2.76 -18.91 13.04
N PHE A 389 2.02 -19.99 13.13
CA PHE A 389 2.45 -21.29 12.69
C PHE A 389 1.35 -21.98 11.90
N SER A 390 1.69 -22.63 10.78
CA SER A 390 0.73 -23.45 10.07
C SER A 390 1.35 -24.76 9.58
N LEU A 391 0.53 -25.81 9.62
CA LEU A 391 0.85 -27.12 9.09
C LEU A 391 -0.16 -27.50 8.03
N ALA A 392 0.30 -27.80 6.82
CA ALA A 392 -0.56 -28.22 5.73
C ALA A 392 -0.18 -29.63 5.23
N LYS A 393 -1.20 -30.36 4.82
CA LYS A 393 -1.07 -31.69 4.20
C LYS A 393 -1.81 -31.68 2.86
N LYS A 394 -1.09 -32.06 1.80
CA LYS A 394 -1.64 -32.32 0.46
C LYS A 394 -1.91 -33.80 0.29
N PHE A 395 -3.06 -34.15 -0.26
CA PHE A 395 -3.40 -35.52 -0.65
C PHE A 395 -4.40 -35.51 -1.79
N SER A 396 -4.33 -36.55 -2.62
CA SER A 396 -5.26 -36.71 -3.74
C SER A 396 -6.20 -37.87 -3.43
N TRP A 397 -7.48 -37.71 -3.75
CA TRP A 397 -8.49 -38.75 -3.66
C TRP A 397 -9.31 -38.79 -4.96
N ARG A 398 -9.17 -39.88 -5.69
CA ARG A 398 -9.70 -40.00 -7.07
C ARG A 398 -9.14 -38.89 -7.97
N LYS A 399 -10.00 -38.05 -8.54
CA LYS A 399 -9.66 -36.91 -9.40
C LYS A 399 -9.55 -35.56 -8.67
N TYR A 400 -9.69 -35.57 -7.35
CA TYR A 400 -9.70 -34.35 -6.53
C TYR A 400 -8.42 -34.24 -5.73
N ASP A 401 -7.87 -33.05 -5.72
CA ASP A 401 -6.72 -32.69 -4.89
C ASP A 401 -7.16 -31.87 -3.69
N PHE A 402 -6.75 -32.31 -2.52
CA PHE A 402 -7.05 -31.66 -1.25
C PHE A 402 -5.80 -31.07 -0.62
N LYS A 403 -5.95 -29.89 -0.05
CA LYS A 403 -4.97 -29.31 0.87
C LYS A 403 -5.69 -28.93 2.17
N LEU A 404 -5.33 -29.61 3.24
CA LEU A 404 -5.79 -29.32 4.59
C LEU A 404 -4.73 -28.49 5.30
N THR A 405 -5.11 -27.35 5.90
CA THR A 405 -4.22 -26.47 6.64
C THR A 405 -4.80 -26.16 8.02
N LEU A 406 -3.95 -26.32 9.03
CA LEU A 406 -4.20 -25.89 10.41
C LEU A 406 -3.29 -24.69 10.68
N GLU A 407 -3.85 -23.59 11.17
CA GLU A 407 -3.12 -22.39 11.52
C GLU A 407 -3.34 -22.05 13.00
N VAL A 408 -2.27 -21.65 13.66
CA VAL A 408 -2.28 -21.06 15.00
C VAL A 408 -1.62 -19.71 14.88
N ASN A 409 -2.40 -18.65 15.07
CA ASN A 409 -1.90 -17.28 15.02
C ASN A 409 -1.63 -16.79 16.43
N ASN A 410 -0.62 -15.91 16.57
CA ASN A 410 -0.14 -15.35 17.84
C ASN A 410 0.10 -16.45 18.88
N ILE A 411 0.98 -17.42 18.57
CA ILE A 411 1.22 -18.61 19.39
C ILE A 411 1.70 -18.30 20.81
N PHE A 412 2.31 -17.15 21.04
CA PHE A 412 2.78 -16.70 22.36
C PHE A 412 1.75 -15.87 23.11
N ASN A 413 0.53 -15.75 22.58
CA ASN A 413 -0.55 -14.96 23.16
C ASN A 413 -0.12 -13.53 23.56
N GLN A 414 0.70 -12.90 22.70
CA GLN A 414 1.14 -11.53 22.91
C GLN A 414 -0.07 -10.60 22.97
N GLN A 415 -0.22 -9.87 24.07
CA GLN A 415 -1.21 -8.82 24.19
C GLN A 415 -0.61 -7.53 23.61
N TYR A 416 -1.22 -7.01 22.56
CA TYR A 416 -0.70 -5.84 21.87
C TYR A 416 -1.79 -4.99 21.25
N GLU A 417 -1.44 -3.73 20.98
CA GLU A 417 -2.28 -2.76 20.31
C GLU A 417 -1.52 -2.18 19.12
N VAL A 418 -2.15 -2.12 17.98
CA VAL A 418 -1.62 -1.37 16.80
C VAL A 418 -1.95 0.11 16.98
N VAL A 419 -3.19 0.40 17.38
CA VAL A 419 -3.70 1.72 17.75
C VAL A 419 -4.08 1.68 19.22
N ARG A 420 -3.78 2.74 19.96
CA ARG A 420 -4.10 2.88 21.38
C ARG A 420 -5.55 2.54 21.67
N SER A 421 -5.77 1.73 22.69
CA SER A 421 -7.08 1.27 23.15
C SER A 421 -7.84 0.33 22.19
N TYR A 422 -7.17 -0.18 21.15
CA TYR A 422 -7.72 -1.18 20.25
C TYR A 422 -6.89 -2.47 20.34
N PRO A 423 -7.22 -3.35 21.32
CA PRO A 423 -6.50 -4.59 21.51
C PRO A 423 -6.67 -5.53 20.31
N MET A 424 -5.58 -6.15 19.92
CA MET A 424 -5.55 -7.13 18.85
C MET A 424 -5.86 -8.54 19.38
N PRO A 425 -6.35 -9.47 18.52
CA PRO A 425 -6.67 -10.82 18.96
C PRO A 425 -5.48 -11.55 19.57
N GLY A 426 -5.69 -12.23 20.66
CA GLY A 426 -4.77 -13.19 21.24
C GLY A 426 -4.62 -14.45 20.37
N THR A 427 -4.16 -15.54 20.94
CA THR A 427 -4.02 -16.82 20.22
C THR A 427 -5.35 -17.26 19.62
N ASN A 428 -5.34 -17.55 18.31
CA ASN A 428 -6.51 -18.02 17.59
C ASN A 428 -6.15 -19.11 16.59
N PHE A 429 -7.14 -19.91 16.21
CA PHE A 429 -6.96 -21.08 15.36
C PHE A 429 -7.81 -20.94 14.10
N LYS A 430 -7.28 -21.39 12.97
CA LYS A 430 -8.03 -21.53 11.72
C LYS A 430 -7.86 -22.93 11.13
N PHE A 431 -8.92 -23.43 10.57
CA PHE A 431 -8.96 -24.65 9.78
C PHE A 431 -9.36 -24.30 8.36
N ILE A 432 -8.53 -24.69 7.38
CA ILE A 432 -8.75 -24.37 5.97
C ILE A 432 -8.69 -25.66 5.16
N LEU A 433 -9.76 -25.91 4.39
CA LEU A 433 -9.82 -27.00 3.41
C LEU A 433 -9.90 -26.40 2.01
N ASN A 434 -8.91 -26.69 1.17
CA ASN A 434 -8.94 -26.35 -0.25
C ASN A 434 -9.21 -27.64 -1.05
N LEU A 435 -10.11 -27.54 -2.00
CA LEU A 435 -10.46 -28.58 -2.97
C LEU A 435 -10.17 -28.07 -4.38
N THR A 436 -9.39 -28.82 -5.14
CA THR A 436 -9.19 -28.59 -6.58
C THR A 436 -9.83 -29.74 -7.35
N ILE A 437 -10.63 -29.41 -8.37
CA ILE A 437 -11.44 -30.33 -9.16
C ILE A 437 -10.85 -30.51 -10.55
#